data_106aa7422813417a1a24d72d30a40fb9
#
_entry.id   106aa7422813417a1a24d72d30a40fb9
#
_cell.length_a   1.000
_cell.length_b   1.000
_cell.length_c   1.000
_cell.angle_alpha   90.00
_cell.angle_beta   90.00
_cell.angle_gamma   90.00
#
_symmetry.space_group_name_H-M   'P 1'
#
loop_
_entity.id
_entity.type
_entity.pdbx_description
1 polymer ?
#
loop_
_entity_poly.entity_id
_entity_poly.type
_entity_poly.pdbx_seq_one_letter_code
_entity_poly.pdbx_strand_id
1 'polypeptide(L)'
;MRCSNLTNVFSLNDKTAVVTGGAGLIGKTVCLELAKAGANVYIADVEEKNALKIKKQNKKIKSIRLDITNEKSIEKCIKTVIQKEKKIDIWINCAYPRTSDWSNKFEEIKYESWKKNVDMHLNGYFLCCQKIAEQMKKQKKGSIINFSSIYGIVGPNFSIYDDTNMTMPAAYSAIKGGIITFTKYLATYYGKHNVRVNAICPGGIFDKQDKKFIKNYEEKTPLKRMGKPEDIAGPILFLASDASSYMTGQSLIVDGGWTCW
;
A
#
# COMPACT_ATOMS: atom_id res chain seq x y z
N MET A 1 2.73 -4.09 -36.46
CA MET A 1 2.47 -4.07 -35.00
C MET A 1 2.77 -5.43 -34.42
N ARG A 2 3.80 -5.59 -33.57
CA ARG A 2 4.04 -6.87 -32.88
C ARG A 2 2.95 -7.02 -31.82
N CYS A 3 2.08 -8.03 -31.93
CA CYS A 3 1.26 -8.46 -30.79
C CYS A 3 2.23 -8.81 -29.65
N SER A 4 2.37 -7.91 -28.68
CA SER A 4 3.06 -8.24 -27.44
C SER A 4 2.26 -9.37 -26.80
N ASN A 5 2.92 -10.50 -26.52
CA ASN A 5 2.31 -11.62 -25.80
C ASN A 5 1.71 -11.05 -24.48
N LEU A 6 0.38 -11.12 -24.32
CA LEU A 6 -0.33 -10.55 -23.15
C LEU A 6 0.25 -11.07 -21.82
N THR A 7 0.81 -12.28 -21.81
CA THR A 7 1.51 -12.83 -20.64
C THR A 7 2.79 -12.07 -20.28
N ASN A 8 3.40 -11.32 -21.21
CA ASN A 8 4.65 -10.61 -20.96
C ASN A 8 4.45 -9.24 -20.31
N VAL A 9 3.25 -8.63 -20.44
CA VAL A 9 2.99 -7.29 -19.88
C VAL A 9 2.91 -7.28 -18.35
N PHE A 10 2.68 -8.44 -17.71
CA PHE A 10 2.72 -8.62 -16.26
C PHE A 10 4.12 -8.97 -15.72
N SER A 11 5.09 -9.24 -16.58
CA SER A 11 6.45 -9.57 -16.15
C SER A 11 7.12 -8.38 -15.48
N LEU A 12 7.75 -8.64 -14.34
CA LEU A 12 8.57 -7.67 -13.62
C LEU A 12 10.07 -8.00 -13.70
N ASN A 13 10.47 -8.78 -14.70
CA ASN A 13 11.89 -9.04 -14.92
C ASN A 13 12.67 -7.73 -15.05
N ASP A 14 13.84 -7.66 -14.40
CA ASP A 14 14.72 -6.49 -14.38
C ASP A 14 14.09 -5.23 -13.74
N LYS A 15 12.96 -5.35 -13.05
CA LYS A 15 12.38 -4.27 -12.28
C LYS A 15 12.85 -4.32 -10.83
N THR A 16 13.03 -3.15 -10.25
CA THR A 16 13.33 -2.98 -8.82
C THR A 16 12.11 -2.40 -8.12
N ALA A 17 11.62 -3.13 -7.11
CA ALA A 17 10.47 -2.74 -6.30
C ALA A 17 10.88 -2.49 -4.84
N VAL A 18 10.34 -1.44 -4.25
CA VAL A 18 10.45 -1.15 -2.80
C VAL A 18 9.05 -1.15 -2.21
N VAL A 19 8.85 -1.91 -1.13
CA VAL A 19 7.57 -2.02 -0.42
C VAL A 19 7.75 -1.56 1.02
N THR A 20 7.20 -0.38 1.36
CA THR A 20 7.20 0.10 2.74
C THR A 20 6.18 -0.69 3.56
N GLY A 21 6.49 -1.03 4.82
CA GLY A 21 5.64 -1.95 5.58
C GLY A 21 5.62 -3.37 4.99
N GLY A 22 6.67 -3.74 4.25
CA GLY A 22 6.75 -5.01 3.53
C GLY A 22 6.89 -6.25 4.43
N ALA A 23 7.10 -6.06 5.73
CA ALA A 23 7.12 -7.15 6.72
C ALA A 23 5.75 -7.40 7.38
N GLY A 24 4.74 -6.55 7.11
CA GLY A 24 3.36 -6.69 7.59
C GLY A 24 2.55 -7.74 6.84
N LEU A 25 1.29 -7.91 7.24
CA LEU A 25 0.37 -8.94 6.73
C LEU A 25 0.25 -8.91 5.19
N ILE A 26 -0.19 -7.79 4.63
CA ILE A 26 -0.37 -7.63 3.19
C ILE A 26 0.98 -7.44 2.50
N GLY A 27 1.86 -6.62 3.07
CA GLY A 27 3.18 -6.30 2.51
C GLY A 27 4.04 -7.53 2.23
N LYS A 28 4.02 -8.51 3.13
CA LYS A 28 4.71 -9.81 2.94
C LYS A 28 4.25 -10.52 1.67
N THR A 29 2.95 -10.68 1.50
CA THR A 29 2.37 -11.37 0.34
C THR A 29 2.68 -10.60 -0.95
N VAL A 30 2.54 -9.27 -0.93
CA VAL A 30 2.91 -8.41 -2.06
C VAL A 30 4.38 -8.60 -2.44
N CYS A 31 5.31 -8.56 -1.47
CA CYS A 31 6.74 -8.77 -1.74
C CYS A 31 7.02 -10.12 -2.40
N LEU A 32 6.38 -11.19 -1.91
CA LEU A 32 6.57 -12.53 -2.46
C LEU A 32 6.05 -12.65 -3.90
N GLU A 33 4.86 -12.11 -4.18
CA GLU A 33 4.27 -12.17 -5.53
C GLU A 33 5.04 -11.31 -6.55
N LEU A 34 5.48 -10.11 -6.17
CA LEU A 34 6.36 -9.29 -7.03
C LEU A 34 7.69 -10.00 -7.34
N ALA A 35 8.27 -10.70 -6.36
CA ALA A 35 9.49 -11.48 -6.56
C ALA A 35 9.27 -12.70 -7.47
N LYS A 36 8.12 -13.39 -7.34
CA LYS A 36 7.72 -14.47 -8.25
C LYS A 36 7.51 -13.97 -9.68
N ALA A 37 6.97 -12.77 -9.84
CA ALA A 37 6.81 -12.10 -11.15
C ALA A 37 8.14 -11.61 -11.75
N GLY A 38 9.26 -11.74 -11.03
CA GLY A 38 10.60 -11.49 -11.54
C GLY A 38 11.29 -10.24 -10.99
N ALA A 39 10.64 -9.42 -10.14
CA ALA A 39 11.24 -8.22 -9.59
C ALA A 39 12.35 -8.49 -8.55
N ASN A 40 13.34 -7.60 -8.49
CA ASN A 40 14.21 -7.44 -7.32
C ASN A 40 13.45 -6.63 -6.27
N VAL A 41 13.07 -7.25 -5.15
CA VAL A 41 12.18 -6.65 -4.16
C VAL A 41 12.92 -6.26 -2.89
N TYR A 42 12.72 -5.04 -2.44
CA TYR A 42 13.19 -4.55 -1.14
C TYR A 42 12.02 -4.46 -0.16
N ILE A 43 12.04 -5.32 0.87
CA ILE A 43 11.20 -5.17 2.06
C ILE A 43 11.77 -3.99 2.85
N ALA A 44 11.08 -2.86 2.83
CA ALA A 44 11.44 -1.65 3.55
C ALA A 44 10.56 -1.53 4.79
N ASP A 45 11.11 -1.83 5.98
CA ASP A 45 10.34 -1.92 7.21
C ASP A 45 11.17 -1.55 8.44
N VAL A 46 10.51 -1.15 9.52
CA VAL A 46 11.13 -0.99 10.84
C VAL A 46 11.33 -2.35 11.53
N GLU A 47 10.52 -3.36 11.19
CA GLU A 47 10.53 -4.71 11.75
C GLU A 47 11.56 -5.63 11.06
N GLU A 48 12.83 -5.38 11.33
CA GLU A 48 13.93 -6.08 10.66
C GLU A 48 13.88 -7.60 10.82
N LYS A 49 13.50 -8.12 12.02
CA LYS A 49 13.43 -9.56 12.28
C LYS A 49 12.44 -10.28 11.35
N ASN A 50 11.27 -9.69 11.12
CA ASN A 50 10.26 -10.25 10.24
C ASN A 50 10.69 -10.11 8.77
N ALA A 51 11.27 -8.97 8.38
CA ALA A 51 11.83 -8.76 7.04
C ALA A 51 12.89 -9.82 6.68
N LEU A 52 13.77 -10.18 7.62
CA LEU A 52 14.79 -11.22 7.41
C LEU A 52 14.19 -12.62 7.23
N LYS A 53 13.09 -12.97 7.93
CA LYS A 53 12.39 -14.24 7.73
C LYS A 53 11.78 -14.36 6.33
N ILE A 54 11.19 -13.26 5.83
CA ILE A 54 10.58 -13.22 4.50
C ILE A 54 11.65 -13.26 3.41
N LYS A 55 12.74 -12.53 3.57
CA LYS A 55 13.89 -12.52 2.65
C LYS A 55 14.41 -13.94 2.35
N LYS A 56 14.39 -14.84 3.33
CA LYS A 56 14.85 -16.24 3.16
C LYS A 56 13.98 -17.05 2.19
N GLN A 57 12.77 -16.62 1.89
CA GLN A 57 11.81 -17.37 1.05
C GLN A 57 12.05 -17.18 -0.45
N ASN A 58 12.75 -16.11 -0.88
CA ASN A 58 13.05 -15.89 -2.28
C ASN A 58 14.36 -15.07 -2.42
N LYS A 59 15.29 -15.56 -3.25
CA LYS A 59 16.61 -14.94 -3.46
C LYS A 59 16.55 -13.53 -4.06
N LYS A 60 15.46 -13.16 -4.71
CA LYS A 60 15.21 -11.81 -5.25
C LYS A 60 14.74 -10.82 -4.19
N ILE A 61 14.45 -11.28 -2.98
CA ILE A 61 14.02 -10.43 -1.88
C ILE A 61 15.22 -9.98 -1.04
N LYS A 62 15.31 -8.69 -0.82
CA LYS A 62 16.27 -8.02 0.05
C LYS A 62 15.51 -7.28 1.15
N SER A 63 16.16 -6.96 2.25
CA SER A 63 15.57 -6.17 3.33
C SER A 63 16.39 -4.90 3.56
N ILE A 64 15.70 -3.83 3.91
CA ILE A 64 16.29 -2.55 4.29
C ILE A 64 15.44 -1.92 5.39
N ARG A 65 16.10 -1.37 6.44
CA ARG A 65 15.40 -0.62 7.47
C ARG A 65 14.85 0.67 6.88
N LEU A 66 13.56 0.93 7.10
CA LEU A 66 12.90 2.16 6.72
C LEU A 66 11.86 2.57 7.76
N ASP A 67 11.99 3.78 8.26
CA ASP A 67 10.98 4.48 9.03
C ASP A 67 10.42 5.60 8.14
N ILE A 68 9.15 5.51 7.76
CA ILE A 68 8.48 6.48 6.88
C ILE A 68 8.20 7.82 7.57
N THR A 69 8.31 7.89 8.89
CA THR A 69 8.16 9.13 9.66
C THR A 69 9.46 9.94 9.73
N ASN A 70 10.55 9.40 9.19
CA ASN A 70 11.88 10.00 9.23
C ASN A 70 12.42 10.24 7.81
N GLU A 71 12.50 11.50 7.41
CA GLU A 71 12.97 11.91 6.08
C GLU A 71 14.37 11.37 5.74
N LYS A 72 15.32 11.42 6.69
CA LYS A 72 16.68 10.89 6.49
C LYS A 72 16.68 9.37 6.28
N SER A 73 15.77 8.65 6.94
CA SER A 73 15.59 7.21 6.74
C SER A 73 15.12 6.89 5.32
N ILE A 74 14.16 7.68 4.80
CA ILE A 74 13.64 7.54 3.44
C ILE A 74 14.75 7.82 2.41
N GLU A 75 15.48 8.92 2.56
CA GLU A 75 16.59 9.28 1.67
C GLU A 75 17.70 8.23 1.66
N LYS A 76 18.07 7.73 2.83
CA LYS A 76 19.06 6.64 2.97
C LYS A 76 18.58 5.37 2.25
N CYS A 77 17.31 5.00 2.41
CA CYS A 77 16.71 3.85 1.73
C CYS A 77 16.82 4.00 0.21
N ILE A 78 16.30 5.10 -0.35
CA ILE A 78 16.34 5.37 -1.80
C ILE A 78 17.78 5.36 -2.31
N LYS A 79 18.69 6.08 -1.67
CA LYS A 79 20.11 6.13 -2.04
C LYS A 79 20.74 4.74 -2.07
N THR A 80 20.50 3.94 -1.03
CA THR A 80 21.05 2.57 -0.93
C THR A 80 20.54 1.67 -2.05
N VAL A 81 19.24 1.73 -2.37
CA VAL A 81 18.68 0.92 -3.45
C VAL A 81 19.22 1.38 -4.82
N ILE A 82 19.28 2.69 -5.06
CA ILE A 82 19.84 3.24 -6.32
C ILE A 82 21.32 2.90 -6.51
N GLN A 83 22.12 2.91 -5.45
CA GLN A 83 23.52 2.50 -5.52
C GLN A 83 23.68 1.05 -5.99
N LYS A 84 22.79 0.14 -5.52
CA LYS A 84 22.84 -1.30 -5.82
C LYS A 84 22.18 -1.67 -7.14
N GLU A 85 21.00 -1.12 -7.42
CA GLU A 85 20.15 -1.55 -8.54
C GLU A 85 20.11 -0.53 -9.70
N LYS A 86 20.71 0.66 -9.51
CA LYS A 86 20.75 1.80 -10.45
C LYS A 86 19.41 2.48 -10.67
N LYS A 87 18.28 1.85 -10.30
CA LYS A 87 16.92 2.37 -10.50
C LYS A 87 15.96 1.83 -9.42
N ILE A 88 14.82 2.50 -9.29
CA ILE A 88 13.64 2.02 -8.58
C ILE A 88 12.46 2.19 -9.54
N ASP A 89 11.93 1.09 -10.05
CA ASP A 89 10.82 1.10 -11.02
C ASP A 89 9.45 1.16 -10.32
N ILE A 90 9.35 0.58 -9.13
CA ILE A 90 8.11 0.40 -8.39
C ILE A 90 8.31 0.81 -6.93
N TRP A 91 7.42 1.67 -6.43
CA TRP A 91 7.36 2.03 -5.02
C TRP A 91 5.97 1.84 -4.47
N ILE A 92 5.84 1.06 -3.39
CA ILE A 92 4.57 0.73 -2.78
C ILE A 92 4.55 1.25 -1.35
N ASN A 93 3.68 2.23 -1.09
CA ASN A 93 3.41 2.72 0.24
C ASN A 93 2.35 1.83 0.91
N CYS A 94 2.80 0.86 1.73
CA CYS A 94 1.96 -0.10 2.45
C CYS A 94 2.16 -0.03 3.98
N ALA A 95 3.10 0.80 4.47
CA ALA A 95 3.32 0.99 5.90
C ALA A 95 2.08 1.56 6.59
N TYR A 96 1.80 1.08 7.81
CA TYR A 96 0.63 1.45 8.59
C TYR A 96 1.01 1.80 10.05
N PRO A 97 1.73 2.91 10.24
CA PRO A 97 2.06 3.40 11.60
C PRO A 97 0.81 3.91 12.31
N ARG A 98 0.73 3.63 13.61
CA ARG A 98 -0.40 4.03 14.46
C ARG A 98 0.03 4.17 15.93
N THR A 99 -0.71 4.97 16.69
CA THR A 99 -0.55 5.09 18.14
C THR A 99 -1.18 3.91 18.88
N SER A 100 -0.86 3.73 20.15
CA SER A 100 -1.43 2.66 20.99
C SER A 100 -2.94 2.81 21.23
N ASP A 101 -3.43 4.05 21.22
CA ASP A 101 -4.84 4.43 21.40
C ASP A 101 -5.61 4.59 20.08
N TRP A 102 -5.05 4.04 18.99
CA TRP A 102 -5.61 4.12 17.65
C TRP A 102 -7.08 3.69 17.54
N SER A 103 -7.46 2.65 18.29
CA SER A 103 -8.79 2.04 18.26
C SER A 103 -9.77 2.59 19.29
N ASN A 104 -9.50 3.75 19.91
CA ASN A 104 -10.43 4.40 20.82
C ASN A 104 -11.69 4.87 20.07
N LYS A 105 -12.81 4.95 20.81
CA LYS A 105 -14.05 5.53 20.30
C LYS A 105 -13.86 7.02 19.99
N PHE A 106 -14.68 7.55 19.08
CA PHE A 106 -14.52 8.92 18.57
C PHE A 106 -14.46 9.97 19.68
N GLU A 107 -15.33 9.87 20.67
CA GLU A 107 -15.42 10.78 21.81
C GLU A 107 -14.22 10.70 22.77
N GLU A 108 -13.44 9.63 22.71
CA GLU A 108 -12.27 9.39 23.56
C GLU A 108 -10.95 9.79 22.89
N ILE A 109 -11.00 10.15 21.60
CA ILE A 109 -9.79 10.48 20.83
C ILE A 109 -9.23 11.82 21.30
N LYS A 110 -7.99 11.79 21.80
CA LYS A 110 -7.26 13.01 22.13
C LYS A 110 -6.75 13.69 20.87
N TYR A 111 -6.81 15.01 20.82
CA TYR A 111 -6.33 15.78 19.66
C TYR A 111 -4.87 15.47 19.29
N GLU A 112 -3.99 15.30 20.28
CA GLU A 112 -2.58 14.96 20.04
C GLU A 112 -2.42 13.56 19.42
N SER A 113 -3.26 12.59 19.77
CA SER A 113 -3.29 11.28 19.13
C SER A 113 -3.75 11.38 17.67
N TRP A 114 -4.84 12.10 17.42
CA TRP A 114 -5.31 12.40 16.06
C TRP A 114 -4.19 13.00 15.20
N LYS A 115 -3.59 14.10 15.67
CA LYS A 115 -2.50 14.81 15.00
C LYS A 115 -1.32 13.87 14.70
N LYS A 116 -0.90 13.07 15.69
CA LYS A 116 0.21 12.14 15.56
C LYS A 116 -0.09 11.03 14.54
N ASN A 117 -1.31 10.49 14.50
CA ASN A 117 -1.69 9.47 13.52
C ASN A 117 -1.71 10.02 12.10
N VAL A 118 -2.23 11.24 11.90
CA VAL A 118 -2.19 11.92 10.61
C VAL A 118 -0.75 12.17 10.18
N ASP A 119 0.10 12.66 11.09
CA ASP A 119 1.51 12.94 10.81
C ASP A 119 2.28 11.68 10.44
N MET A 120 2.23 10.65 11.25
CA MET A 120 2.97 9.41 10.98
C MET A 120 2.54 8.74 9.67
N HIS A 121 1.26 8.75 9.32
CA HIS A 121 0.74 7.97 8.21
C HIS A 121 0.61 8.81 6.93
N LEU A 122 -0.21 9.87 6.94
CA LEU A 122 -0.44 10.68 5.74
C LEU A 122 0.82 11.45 5.33
N ASN A 123 1.48 12.12 6.29
CA ASN A 123 2.70 12.84 6.02
C ASN A 123 3.88 11.90 5.72
N GLY A 124 3.91 10.71 6.34
CA GLY A 124 4.87 9.66 5.97
C GLY A 124 4.75 9.23 4.50
N TYR A 125 3.52 9.07 3.99
CA TYR A 125 3.29 8.78 2.58
C TYR A 125 3.67 9.98 1.70
N PHE A 126 3.38 11.21 2.14
CA PHE A 126 3.82 12.43 1.45
C PHE A 126 5.34 12.45 1.29
N LEU A 127 6.11 12.26 2.36
CA LEU A 127 7.57 12.25 2.33
C LEU A 127 8.11 11.15 1.39
N CYS A 128 7.61 9.93 1.49
CA CYS A 128 7.98 8.85 0.59
C CYS A 128 7.71 9.21 -0.88
N CYS A 129 6.49 9.68 -1.18
CA CYS A 129 6.11 10.05 -2.54
C CYS A 129 6.96 11.19 -3.08
N GLN A 130 7.23 12.23 -2.29
CA GLN A 130 8.04 13.38 -2.69
C GLN A 130 9.44 12.93 -3.14
N LYS A 131 10.11 12.12 -2.32
CA LYS A 131 11.49 11.69 -2.61
C LYS A 131 11.55 10.71 -3.77
N ILE A 132 10.64 9.74 -3.83
CA ILE A 132 10.68 8.73 -4.89
C ILE A 132 10.19 9.27 -6.24
N ALA A 133 9.20 10.15 -6.27
CA ALA A 133 8.71 10.73 -7.51
C ALA A 133 9.78 11.58 -8.19
N GLU A 134 10.58 12.35 -7.45
CA GLU A 134 11.72 13.10 -8.01
C GLU A 134 12.82 12.15 -8.55
N GLN A 135 13.03 11.00 -7.90
CA GLN A 135 13.94 9.99 -8.42
C GLN A 135 13.40 9.37 -9.72
N MET A 136 12.10 8.98 -9.75
CA MET A 136 11.46 8.41 -10.94
C MET A 136 11.35 9.40 -12.10
N LYS A 137 11.17 10.69 -11.81
CA LYS A 137 11.22 11.78 -12.81
C LYS A 137 12.57 11.82 -13.52
N LYS A 138 13.69 11.69 -12.79
CA LYS A 138 15.05 11.61 -13.37
C LYS A 138 15.19 10.37 -14.25
N GLN A 139 14.57 9.25 -13.88
CA GLN A 139 14.55 8.00 -14.65
C GLN A 139 13.60 8.05 -15.86
N LYS A 140 12.69 9.05 -15.93
CA LYS A 140 11.62 9.18 -16.94
C LYS A 140 10.69 7.96 -16.98
N LYS A 141 10.56 7.21 -15.88
CA LYS A 141 9.67 6.06 -15.71
C LYS A 141 9.53 5.70 -14.23
N GLY A 142 8.31 5.30 -13.83
CA GLY A 142 8.05 4.76 -12.50
C GLY A 142 6.58 4.42 -12.27
N SER A 143 6.33 3.58 -11.27
CA SER A 143 4.99 3.29 -10.74
C SER A 143 4.98 3.42 -9.23
N ILE A 144 4.17 4.36 -8.71
CA ILE A 144 3.91 4.55 -7.28
C ILE A 144 2.52 4.02 -6.97
N ILE A 145 2.42 3.17 -5.94
CA ILE A 145 1.17 2.57 -5.51
C ILE A 145 0.95 2.92 -4.04
N ASN A 146 -0.12 3.63 -3.74
CA ASN A 146 -0.48 4.06 -2.40
C ASN A 146 -1.59 3.16 -1.82
N PHE A 147 -1.39 2.58 -0.66
CA PHE A 147 -2.44 1.85 0.05
C PHE A 147 -3.42 2.82 0.71
N SER A 148 -4.58 2.96 0.10
CA SER A 148 -5.76 3.58 0.71
C SER A 148 -6.66 2.50 1.34
N SER A 149 -7.96 2.65 1.26
CA SER A 149 -9.00 1.76 1.77
C SER A 149 -10.34 2.12 1.14
N ILE A 150 -11.30 1.20 1.19
CA ILE A 150 -12.72 1.53 0.96
C ILE A 150 -13.20 2.68 1.85
N TYR A 151 -12.69 2.78 3.09
CA TYR A 151 -13.03 3.87 4.02
C TYR A 151 -12.36 5.22 3.72
N GLY A 152 -11.62 5.31 2.62
CA GLY A 152 -11.28 6.57 1.98
C GLY A 152 -12.28 6.99 0.90
N ILE A 153 -13.25 6.12 0.53
CA ILE A 153 -14.24 6.30 -0.52
C ILE A 153 -15.64 6.42 0.09
N VAL A 154 -15.98 5.53 1.01
CA VAL A 154 -17.28 5.49 1.72
C VAL A 154 -17.06 5.59 3.23
N GLY A 155 -18.09 6.05 3.95
CA GLY A 155 -18.10 6.03 5.41
C GLY A 155 -18.14 4.60 5.97
N PRO A 156 -17.61 4.37 7.18
CA PRO A 156 -17.72 3.09 7.85
C PRO A 156 -19.18 2.73 8.15
N ASN A 157 -19.54 1.47 7.94
CA ASN A 157 -20.78 0.92 8.47
C ASN A 157 -20.53 0.43 9.90
N PHE A 158 -20.95 1.21 10.88
CA PHE A 158 -20.70 0.90 12.29
C PHE A 158 -21.46 -0.33 12.79
N SER A 159 -22.56 -0.75 12.14
CA SER A 159 -23.29 -1.94 12.56
C SER A 159 -22.49 -3.25 12.50
N ILE A 160 -21.39 -3.28 11.75
CA ILE A 160 -20.51 -4.46 11.73
C ILE A 160 -19.69 -4.62 13.01
N TYR A 161 -19.60 -3.56 13.81
CA TYR A 161 -18.89 -3.54 15.10
C TYR A 161 -19.80 -3.79 16.30
N ASP A 162 -21.14 -3.90 16.06
CA ASP A 162 -22.11 -4.13 17.12
C ASP A 162 -21.78 -5.40 17.91
N ASP A 163 -21.88 -5.30 19.24
CA ASP A 163 -21.54 -6.35 20.18
C ASP A 163 -20.08 -6.88 20.09
N THR A 164 -19.16 -6.06 19.64
CA THR A 164 -17.72 -6.32 19.65
C THR A 164 -17.00 -5.23 20.43
N ASN A 165 -15.74 -5.49 20.81
CA ASN A 165 -14.87 -4.46 21.41
C ASN A 165 -14.08 -3.69 20.32
N MET A 166 -14.55 -3.69 19.08
CA MET A 166 -13.89 -3.07 17.96
C MET A 166 -14.63 -1.80 17.53
N THR A 167 -13.91 -0.89 16.91
CA THR A 167 -14.49 0.26 16.20
C THR A 167 -13.60 0.66 15.03
N MET A 168 -14.12 1.50 14.14
CA MET A 168 -13.30 2.11 13.07
C MET A 168 -12.67 3.40 13.59
N PRO A 169 -11.33 3.50 13.59
CA PRO A 169 -10.63 4.72 14.00
C PRO A 169 -10.97 5.92 13.10
N ALA A 170 -11.36 7.05 13.69
CA ALA A 170 -11.76 8.23 12.91
C ALA A 170 -10.64 8.76 12.01
N ALA A 171 -9.41 8.80 12.50
CA ALA A 171 -8.25 9.25 11.73
C ALA A 171 -8.01 8.37 10.48
N TYR A 172 -8.42 7.09 10.51
CA TYR A 172 -8.22 6.18 9.37
C TYR A 172 -8.94 6.69 8.12
N SER A 173 -10.23 7.01 8.21
CA SER A 173 -11.01 7.48 7.07
C SER A 173 -10.46 8.80 6.51
N ALA A 174 -10.10 9.75 7.37
CA ALA A 174 -9.49 11.01 6.96
C ALA A 174 -8.16 10.80 6.23
N ILE A 175 -7.28 9.96 6.79
CA ILE A 175 -5.99 9.63 6.19
C ILE A 175 -6.19 8.94 4.84
N LYS A 176 -7.06 7.94 4.77
CA LYS A 176 -7.27 7.14 3.54
C LYS A 176 -7.95 7.96 2.44
N GLY A 177 -8.87 8.87 2.78
CA GLY A 177 -9.42 9.85 1.85
C GLY A 177 -8.36 10.83 1.35
N GLY A 178 -7.51 11.35 2.25
CA GLY A 178 -6.38 12.20 1.91
C GLY A 178 -5.39 11.52 0.95
N ILE A 179 -5.08 10.24 1.15
CA ILE A 179 -4.21 9.45 0.26
C ILE A 179 -4.81 9.34 -1.15
N ILE A 180 -6.12 9.16 -1.29
CA ILE A 180 -6.80 9.09 -2.59
C ILE A 180 -6.62 10.41 -3.36
N THR A 181 -6.94 11.53 -2.72
CA THR A 181 -6.85 12.84 -3.36
C THR A 181 -5.41 13.22 -3.66
N PHE A 182 -4.48 12.92 -2.74
CA PHE A 182 -3.05 13.13 -2.94
C PHE A 182 -2.50 12.27 -4.11
N THR A 183 -2.99 11.05 -4.29
CA THR A 183 -2.65 10.20 -5.45
C THR A 183 -3.00 10.89 -6.77
N LYS A 184 -4.19 11.51 -6.87
CA LYS A 184 -4.62 12.25 -8.06
C LYS A 184 -3.71 13.47 -8.32
N TYR A 185 -3.37 14.22 -7.27
CA TYR A 185 -2.44 15.35 -7.38
C TYR A 185 -1.08 14.91 -7.96
N LEU A 186 -0.51 13.84 -7.42
CA LEU A 186 0.78 13.33 -7.90
C LEU A 186 0.71 12.82 -9.34
N ALA A 187 -0.38 12.13 -9.70
CA ALA A 187 -0.59 11.61 -11.05
C ALA A 187 -0.62 12.74 -12.09
N THR A 188 -1.31 13.84 -11.81
CA THR A 188 -1.35 15.01 -12.70
C THR A 188 -0.01 15.72 -12.77
N TYR A 189 0.69 15.84 -11.64
CA TYR A 189 1.97 16.57 -11.57
C TYR A 189 3.11 15.82 -12.28
N TYR A 190 3.19 14.49 -12.10
CA TYR A 190 4.30 13.65 -12.59
C TYR A 190 3.99 12.89 -13.88
N GLY A 191 2.74 12.87 -14.35
CA GLY A 191 2.34 12.12 -15.55
C GLY A 191 3.16 12.48 -16.79
N LYS A 192 3.47 13.75 -17.02
CA LYS A 192 4.33 14.22 -18.12
C LYS A 192 5.75 13.66 -18.08
N HIS A 193 6.17 13.09 -16.97
CA HIS A 193 7.48 12.45 -16.79
C HIS A 193 7.39 10.91 -16.87
N ASN A 194 6.24 10.37 -17.33
CA ASN A 194 5.98 8.95 -17.40
C ASN A 194 6.06 8.24 -16.03
N VAL A 195 5.68 8.94 -14.97
CA VAL A 195 5.53 8.39 -13.61
C VAL A 195 4.04 8.24 -13.33
N ARG A 196 3.61 6.99 -13.16
CA ARG A 196 2.22 6.66 -12.81
C ARG A 196 2.07 6.61 -11.29
N VAL A 197 0.96 7.14 -10.80
CA VAL A 197 0.63 7.10 -9.37
C VAL A 197 -0.81 6.65 -9.23
N ASN A 198 -1.05 5.53 -8.56
CA ASN A 198 -2.38 4.99 -8.33
C ASN A 198 -2.56 4.60 -6.85
N ALA A 199 -3.81 4.53 -6.41
CA ALA A 199 -4.17 3.99 -5.11
C ALA A 199 -4.77 2.59 -5.25
N ILE A 200 -4.52 1.71 -4.28
CA ILE A 200 -5.30 0.50 -4.06
C ILE A 200 -6.19 0.73 -2.84
N CYS A 201 -7.46 0.31 -2.94
CA CYS A 201 -8.48 0.49 -1.90
C CYS A 201 -9.04 -0.88 -1.48
N PRO A 202 -8.34 -1.61 -0.59
CA PRO A 202 -8.83 -2.88 -0.09
C PRO A 202 -10.08 -2.71 0.77
N GLY A 203 -10.97 -3.71 0.73
CA GLY A 203 -11.93 -3.98 1.79
C GLY A 203 -11.27 -4.57 3.02
N GLY A 204 -12.07 -5.13 3.93
CA GLY A 204 -11.56 -5.80 5.12
C GLY A 204 -10.77 -7.05 4.78
N ILE A 205 -9.52 -7.09 5.22
CA ILE A 205 -8.62 -8.24 5.05
C ILE A 205 -8.60 -9.05 6.35
N PHE A 206 -8.79 -10.36 6.23
CA PHE A 206 -8.81 -11.29 7.37
C PHE A 206 -7.44 -11.32 8.08
N ASP A 207 -7.47 -11.07 9.38
CA ASP A 207 -6.31 -11.11 10.29
C ASP A 207 -6.73 -11.57 11.68
N LYS A 208 -7.52 -12.66 11.76
CA LYS A 208 -8.01 -13.24 13.03
C LYS A 208 -8.82 -12.27 13.92
N GLN A 209 -9.56 -11.37 13.32
CA GLN A 209 -10.48 -10.46 14.02
C GLN A 209 -11.54 -11.24 14.81
N ASP A 210 -12.29 -10.53 15.66
CA ASP A 210 -13.41 -11.08 16.40
C ASP A 210 -14.39 -11.85 15.48
N LYS A 211 -14.86 -13.02 15.90
CA LYS A 211 -15.73 -13.88 15.07
C LYS A 211 -17.06 -13.21 14.71
N LYS A 212 -17.60 -12.39 15.62
CA LYS A 212 -18.85 -11.67 15.39
C LYS A 212 -18.64 -10.57 14.36
N PHE A 213 -17.55 -9.80 14.48
CA PHE A 213 -17.15 -8.85 13.45
C PHE A 213 -16.99 -9.51 12.09
N ILE A 214 -16.29 -10.64 12.01
CA ILE A 214 -16.10 -11.38 10.74
C ILE A 214 -17.46 -11.72 10.13
N LYS A 215 -18.37 -12.33 10.91
CA LYS A 215 -19.72 -12.68 10.45
C LYS A 215 -20.49 -11.46 9.95
N ASN A 216 -20.53 -10.38 10.74
CA ASN A 216 -21.22 -9.15 10.37
C ASN A 216 -20.65 -8.51 9.09
N TYR A 217 -19.32 -8.58 8.93
CA TYR A 217 -18.64 -8.09 7.72
C TYR A 217 -19.01 -8.95 6.50
N GLU A 218 -18.96 -10.28 6.61
CA GLU A 218 -19.28 -11.21 5.54
C GLU A 218 -20.74 -11.10 5.06
N GLU A 219 -21.67 -10.87 5.99
CA GLU A 219 -23.08 -10.65 5.66
C GLU A 219 -23.30 -9.41 4.77
N LYS A 220 -22.51 -8.35 4.98
CA LYS A 220 -22.56 -7.11 4.20
C LYS A 220 -21.75 -7.17 2.90
N THR A 221 -20.86 -8.13 2.75
CA THR A 221 -20.04 -8.28 1.56
C THR A 221 -20.74 -9.15 0.51
N PRO A 222 -20.94 -8.73 -0.75
CA PRO A 222 -21.55 -9.55 -1.81
C PRO A 222 -20.88 -10.92 -1.99
N LEU A 223 -19.53 -10.99 -1.97
CA LEU A 223 -18.79 -12.25 -2.08
C LEU A 223 -18.80 -13.08 -0.79
N LYS A 224 -19.52 -12.64 0.27
CA LYS A 224 -19.74 -13.39 1.53
C LYS A 224 -18.47 -13.87 2.21
N ARG A 225 -17.40 -13.13 2.10
CA ARG A 225 -16.13 -13.38 2.80
C ARG A 225 -15.33 -12.11 2.99
N MET A 226 -14.45 -12.10 3.96
CA MET A 226 -13.37 -11.13 4.02
C MET A 226 -12.32 -11.40 2.94
N GLY A 227 -11.60 -10.37 2.53
CA GLY A 227 -10.45 -10.52 1.65
C GLY A 227 -9.28 -11.24 2.34
N LYS A 228 -8.38 -11.77 1.53
CA LYS A 228 -7.08 -12.32 1.97
C LYS A 228 -5.97 -11.46 1.39
N PRO A 229 -4.75 -11.47 1.95
CA PRO A 229 -3.61 -10.76 1.37
C PRO A 229 -3.36 -11.09 -0.11
N GLU A 230 -3.64 -12.34 -0.53
CA GLU A 230 -3.50 -12.80 -1.91
C GLU A 230 -4.48 -12.11 -2.86
N ASP A 231 -5.68 -11.74 -2.40
CA ASP A 231 -6.66 -11.00 -3.20
C ASP A 231 -6.14 -9.60 -3.60
N ILE A 232 -5.19 -9.06 -2.84
CA ILE A 232 -4.59 -7.74 -3.07
C ILE A 232 -3.32 -7.83 -3.93
N ALA A 233 -2.59 -8.93 -3.86
CA ALA A 233 -1.30 -9.08 -4.54
C ALA A 233 -1.43 -9.05 -6.07
N GLY A 234 -2.46 -9.68 -6.64
CA GLY A 234 -2.74 -9.64 -8.08
C GLY A 234 -2.99 -8.22 -8.62
N PRO A 235 -3.93 -7.45 -8.04
CA PRO A 235 -4.13 -6.04 -8.36
C PRO A 235 -2.87 -5.17 -8.21
N ILE A 236 -2.06 -5.42 -7.20
CA ILE A 236 -0.76 -4.73 -7.04
C ILE A 236 0.19 -5.09 -8.19
N LEU A 237 0.29 -6.37 -8.58
CA LEU A 237 1.09 -6.79 -9.72
C LEU A 237 0.63 -6.09 -11.01
N PHE A 238 -0.68 -5.97 -11.22
CA PHE A 238 -1.25 -5.20 -12.35
C PHE A 238 -0.79 -3.74 -12.30
N LEU A 239 -0.96 -3.04 -11.18
CA LEU A 239 -0.55 -1.63 -11.04
C LEU A 239 0.97 -1.42 -11.16
N ALA A 240 1.76 -2.41 -10.75
CA ALA A 240 3.22 -2.38 -10.81
C ALA A 240 3.77 -2.63 -12.22
N SER A 241 3.03 -3.34 -13.06
CA SER A 241 3.47 -3.82 -14.38
C SER A 241 3.10 -2.86 -15.52
N ASP A 242 3.60 -3.17 -16.71
CA ASP A 242 3.25 -2.44 -17.94
C ASP A 242 1.79 -2.74 -18.41
N ALA A 243 1.09 -3.74 -17.80
CA ALA A 243 -0.33 -4.00 -18.02
C ALA A 243 -1.22 -2.80 -17.65
N SER A 244 -0.76 -1.94 -16.73
CA SER A 244 -1.44 -0.70 -16.34
C SER A 244 -0.76 0.57 -16.90
N SER A 245 -0.04 0.47 -18.02
CA SER A 245 0.76 1.57 -18.61
C SER A 245 -0.04 2.83 -18.93
N TYR A 246 -1.35 2.71 -19.20
CA TYR A 246 -2.26 3.83 -19.45
C TYR A 246 -3.14 4.19 -18.25
N MET A 247 -2.76 3.76 -17.03
CA MET A 247 -3.53 3.99 -15.81
C MET A 247 -2.73 4.82 -14.80
N THR A 248 -3.22 6.02 -14.49
CA THR A 248 -2.68 6.89 -13.45
C THR A 248 -3.78 7.71 -12.80
N GLY A 249 -3.64 8.08 -11.51
CA GLY A 249 -4.61 8.84 -10.74
C GLY A 249 -5.84 8.05 -10.30
N GLN A 250 -5.85 6.72 -10.49
CA GLN A 250 -7.00 5.88 -10.21
C GLN A 250 -6.95 5.27 -8.81
N SER A 251 -8.15 4.99 -8.28
CA SER A 251 -8.36 4.23 -7.05
C SER A 251 -8.91 2.86 -7.42
N LEU A 252 -8.08 1.82 -7.34
CA LEU A 252 -8.48 0.46 -7.65
C LEU A 252 -9.10 -0.19 -6.40
N ILE A 253 -10.41 -0.39 -6.43
CA ILE A 253 -11.18 -0.99 -5.34
C ILE A 253 -11.07 -2.51 -5.43
N VAL A 254 -10.78 -3.17 -4.30
CA VAL A 254 -10.68 -4.64 -4.17
C VAL A 254 -11.32 -5.02 -2.84
N ASP A 255 -12.63 -5.21 -2.81
CA ASP A 255 -13.42 -5.22 -1.58
C ASP A 255 -14.53 -6.31 -1.51
N GLY A 256 -14.56 -7.20 -2.48
CA GLY A 256 -15.61 -8.23 -2.55
C GLY A 256 -17.02 -7.68 -2.84
N GLY A 257 -17.10 -6.43 -3.34
CA GLY A 257 -18.35 -5.74 -3.64
C GLY A 257 -18.90 -4.91 -2.48
N TRP A 258 -18.16 -4.72 -1.39
CA TRP A 258 -18.61 -3.94 -0.23
C TRP A 258 -19.14 -2.55 -0.59
N THR A 259 -18.53 -1.87 -1.56
CA THR A 259 -18.87 -0.49 -1.94
C THR A 259 -19.84 -0.38 -3.10
N CYS A 260 -20.46 -1.46 -3.56
CA CYS A 260 -21.34 -1.41 -4.74
C CYS A 260 -22.83 -1.20 -4.40
N TRP A 261 -23.22 -1.06 -3.13
CA TRP A 261 -24.59 -0.74 -2.66
C TRP A 261 -24.60 0.27 -1.51
#